data_1de4f458a46a43850bcff000d1e6ae4a
#
_entry.id   1de4f458a46a43850bcff000d1e6ae4a
#
_cell.length_a   1.000
_cell.length_b   1.000
_cell.length_c   1.000
_cell.angle_alpha   90.00
_cell.angle_beta   90.00
_cell.angle_gamma   90.00
#
_symmetry.space_group_name_H-M   'P 1'
#
loop_
_entity.id
_entity.type
_entity.pdbx_description
1 polymer ?
#
loop_
_entity_poly.entity_id
_entity_poly.type
_entity_poly.pdbx_seq_one_letter_code
_entity_poly.pdbx_strand_id
1 'polypeptide(L)' 'MDEDLISKKELLERYGISYGALYRWKRMGLIPEGWFLRRSAPTGQETYFRRAQICPRIELILQSKD' A
#
# COMPACT_ATOMS: atom_id res chain seq x y z
N MET A 1 2.03 -17.91 -12.48
CA MET A 1 0.90 -17.06 -12.26
C MET A 1 1.35 -15.71 -11.84
N ASP A 2 0.86 -14.73 -12.51
CA ASP A 2 1.28 -13.37 -12.23
C ASP A 2 0.59 -12.85 -11.00
N GLU A 3 1.34 -12.21 -10.14
CA GLU A 3 0.76 -11.55 -9.01
C GLU A 3 0.17 -10.24 -9.46
N ASP A 4 -1.01 -9.92 -8.95
CA ASP A 4 -1.65 -8.66 -9.26
C ASP A 4 -1.13 -7.62 -8.26
N LEU A 5 -0.15 -6.87 -8.67
CA LEU A 5 0.50 -5.87 -7.81
C LEU A 5 0.00 -4.48 -8.15
N ILE A 6 -0.03 -3.63 -7.15
CA ILE A 6 -0.35 -2.22 -7.33
C ILE A 6 0.80 -1.43 -6.73
N SER A 7 1.26 -0.40 -7.45
CA SER A 7 2.36 0.40 -6.96
C SER A 7 1.89 1.30 -5.82
N LYS A 8 2.83 1.73 -4.99
CA LYS A 8 2.51 2.64 -3.90
C LYS A 8 1.86 3.91 -4.43
N LYS A 9 2.44 4.47 -5.48
CA LYS A 9 1.91 5.70 -6.07
C LYS A 9 0.48 5.51 -6.52
N GLU A 10 0.21 4.42 -7.21
CA GLU A 10 -1.12 4.15 -7.72
C GLU A 10 -2.10 3.92 -6.57
N LEU A 11 -1.64 3.27 -5.53
CA LEU A 11 -2.48 3.00 -4.37
C LEU A 11 -2.91 4.30 -3.69
N LEU A 12 -1.96 5.22 -3.51
CA LEU A 12 -2.27 6.50 -2.88
C LEU A 12 -3.27 7.29 -3.72
N GLU A 13 -3.11 7.25 -5.03
CA GLU A 13 -4.02 7.98 -5.92
C GLU A 13 -5.40 7.35 -5.92
N ARG A 14 -5.45 6.02 -5.93
CA ARG A 14 -6.72 5.33 -6.00
C ARG A 14 -7.62 5.64 -4.82
N TYR A 15 -7.05 5.73 -3.64
CA TYR A 15 -7.82 5.95 -2.43
C TYR A 15 -7.72 7.37 -1.89
N GLY A 16 -6.97 8.22 -2.55
CA GLY A 16 -6.84 9.61 -2.13
C GLY A 16 -6.19 9.75 -0.77
N ILE A 17 -5.25 8.89 -0.45
CA ILE A 17 -4.56 8.94 0.85
C ILE A 17 -3.17 9.51 0.66
N SER A 18 -2.64 10.08 1.71
CA SER A 18 -1.33 10.68 1.67
C SER A 18 -0.25 9.67 1.99
N TYR A 19 0.96 9.98 1.57
CA TYR A 19 2.13 9.19 1.88
C TYR A 19 2.28 9.04 3.39
N GLY A 20 2.09 10.16 4.10
CA GLY A 20 2.22 10.13 5.56
C GLY A 20 1.21 9.23 6.23
N ALA A 21 -0.02 9.20 5.70
CA ALA A 21 -1.04 8.34 6.27
C ALA A 21 -0.66 6.88 6.10
N LEU A 22 -0.15 6.53 4.92
CA LEU A 22 0.24 5.14 4.65
C LEU A 22 1.31 4.68 5.63
N TYR A 23 2.32 5.51 5.85
CA TYR A 23 3.41 5.12 6.75
C TYR A 23 3.03 5.18 8.21
N ARG A 24 2.06 6.03 8.56
CA ARG A 24 1.52 6.03 9.90
C ARG A 24 0.83 4.69 10.17
N TRP A 25 0.04 4.21 9.21
CA TRP A 25 -0.65 2.93 9.38
C TRP A 25 0.34 1.78 9.46
N LYS A 26 1.44 1.87 8.72
CA LYS A 26 2.48 0.87 8.82
C LYS A 26 3.06 0.85 10.23
N ARG A 27 3.34 2.04 10.78
CA ARG A 27 3.90 2.15 12.11
C ARG A 27 2.94 1.64 13.17
N MET A 28 1.66 1.84 12.96
CA MET A 28 0.64 1.41 13.91
C MET A 28 0.37 -0.10 13.81
N GLY A 29 0.97 -0.75 12.85
CA GLY A 29 0.76 -2.18 12.68
C GLY A 29 -0.49 -2.54 11.89
N LEU A 30 -1.15 -1.54 11.31
CA LEU A 30 -2.34 -1.82 10.50
C LEU A 30 -1.98 -2.41 9.16
N ILE A 31 -0.80 -2.08 8.64
CA ILE A 31 -0.30 -2.64 7.40
C ILE A 31 1.02 -3.31 7.70
N PRO A 32 1.08 -4.65 7.61
CA PRO A 32 2.32 -5.36 7.94
C PRO A 32 3.47 -4.93 7.04
N GLU A 33 4.65 -4.83 7.61
CA GLU A 33 5.82 -4.40 6.87
C GLU A 33 6.13 -5.36 5.72
N GLY A 34 5.86 -6.63 5.91
CA GLY A 34 6.13 -7.62 4.88
C GLY A 34 5.29 -7.45 3.62
N TRP A 35 4.26 -6.62 3.68
CA TRP A 35 3.43 -6.35 2.51
C TRP A 35 4.07 -5.33 1.58
N PHE A 36 5.09 -4.60 2.06
CA PHE A 36 5.79 -3.60 1.25
C PHE A 36 6.84 -4.30 0.40
N LEU A 37 6.51 -4.50 -0.87
CA LEU A 37 7.38 -5.22 -1.79
C LEU A 37 8.21 -4.21 -2.58
N ARG A 38 9.53 -4.29 -2.46
CA ARG A 38 10.41 -3.37 -3.16
C ARG A 38 10.94 -4.02 -4.41
N ARG A 39 10.85 -3.32 -5.51
CA ARG A 39 11.30 -3.81 -6.79
C ARG A 39 12.16 -2.77 -7.47
N SER A 40 13.13 -3.23 -8.26
CA SER A 40 13.96 -2.32 -9.02
C SER A 40 13.18 -1.80 -10.22
N ALA A 41 13.36 -0.56 -10.54
CA ALA A 41 12.74 0.07 -11.69
C ALA A 41 13.77 0.95 -12.37
N PRO A 42 13.54 1.33 -13.62
CA PRO A 42 14.48 2.20 -14.34
C PRO A 42 14.76 3.50 -13.63
N THR A 43 13.79 4.01 -12.88
CA THR A 43 13.94 5.26 -12.17
C THR A 43 14.35 5.06 -10.72
N GLY A 44 14.73 3.82 -10.33
CA GLY A 44 15.12 3.54 -8.97
C GLY A 44 14.25 2.44 -8.40
N GLN A 45 14.09 2.42 -7.08
CA GLN A 45 13.29 1.40 -6.45
C GLN A 45 11.87 1.88 -6.27
N GLU A 46 10.93 0.97 -6.52
CA GLU A 46 9.52 1.24 -6.37
C GLU A 46 8.95 0.27 -5.35
N THR A 47 7.95 0.72 -4.62
CA THR A 47 7.27 -0.13 -3.66
C THR A 47 5.94 -0.56 -4.24
N TYR A 48 5.66 -1.86 -4.10
CA TYR A 48 4.42 -2.45 -4.60
C TYR A 48 3.75 -3.21 -3.48
N PHE A 49 2.47 -3.46 -3.67
CA PHE A 49 1.69 -4.26 -2.74
C PHE A 49 0.91 -5.27 -3.53
N ARG A 50 0.57 -6.40 -2.90
CA ARG A 50 -0.35 -7.33 -3.54
C ARG A 50 -1.75 -6.74 -3.42
N ARG A 51 -2.37 -6.53 -4.58
CA ARG A 51 -3.66 -5.86 -4.63
C ARG A 51 -4.69 -6.57 -3.76
N ALA A 52 -4.69 -7.90 -3.78
CA ALA A 52 -5.66 -8.68 -3.02
C ALA A 52 -5.48 -8.53 -1.51
N GLN A 53 -4.31 -8.11 -1.06
CA GLN A 53 -4.05 -7.89 0.35
C GLN A 53 -4.28 -6.46 0.76
N ILE A 54 -3.76 -5.54 -0.03
CA ILE A 54 -3.73 -4.15 0.41
C ILE A 54 -5.06 -3.43 0.21
N CYS A 55 -5.74 -3.71 -0.89
CA CYS A 55 -6.97 -2.98 -1.15
C CYS A 55 -8.04 -3.21 -0.09
N PRO A 56 -8.33 -4.47 0.30
CA PRO A 56 -9.31 -4.67 1.36
C PRO A 56 -8.88 -4.04 2.68
N ARG A 57 -7.58 -4.05 2.95
CA ARG A 57 -7.08 -3.46 4.20
C ARG A 57 -7.25 -1.94 4.20
N ILE A 58 -6.92 -1.29 3.09
CA ILE A 58 -7.08 0.16 3.00
C ILE A 58 -8.56 0.52 3.16
N GLU A 59 -9.43 -0.24 2.51
CA GLU A 59 -10.86 0.03 2.60
C GLU A 59 -11.36 -0.12 4.03
N LEU A 60 -10.85 -1.13 4.73
CA LEU A 60 -11.22 -1.35 6.12
C LEU A 60 -10.75 -0.19 6.99
N ILE A 61 -9.53 0.28 6.78
CA ILE A 61 -9.00 1.39 7.55
C ILE A 61 -9.81 2.66 7.30
N LEU A 62 -10.17 2.91 6.06
CA LEU A 62 -10.93 4.11 5.72
C LEU A 62 -12.35 4.06 6.26
N GLN A 63 -12.92 2.87 6.39
CA GLN A 63 -14.24 2.73 6.97
C GLN A 63 -14.22 2.93 8.47
N SER A 64 -13.12 2.59 9.10
CA SER A 64 -12.98 2.65 10.53
C SER A 64 -12.66 4.08 10.93
N LYS A 65 -13.66 4.92 10.99
CA LYS A 65 -13.44 6.28 11.31
C LYS A 65 -13.43 6.48 12.75
N ASP A 66 -12.63 7.09 13.13
CA ASP A 66 -12.51 7.41 14.44
C ASP A 66 -12.31 6.64 15.25
#